data_fec098b6ca1678a81269ad73649ada65
#
_entry.id   fec098b6ca1678a81269ad73649ada65
#
_cell.length_a   1.000
_cell.length_b   1.000
_cell.length_c   1.000
_cell.angle_alpha   90.00
_cell.angle_beta   90.00
_cell.angle_gamma   90.00
#
_symmetry.space_group_name_H-M   'P 1'
#
loop_
_entity.id
_entity.type
_entity.pdbx_description
1 polymer ?
#
loop_
_entity_poly.entity_id
_entity_poly.type
_entity_poly.pdbx_seq_one_letter_code
_entity_poly.pdbx_strand_id
1 'polypeptide(L)'
;MKTKKLEPVHPGEILWHDFMEPLGLNQSQLAKAVGVTPMRISEIVRGQRAITADTALRLSRYFGTRPGWWLDLQTHHDLETAADKVEAQIDRTIKPCELLPKAA
;
A
#
# COMPACT_ATOMS: atom_id res chain seq x y z
N MET A 1 20.87 -21.92 3.69
CA MET A 1 19.98 -21.93 2.52
C MET A 1 19.49 -20.52 2.21
N LYS A 2 19.53 -20.15 0.96
CA LYS A 2 19.10 -18.81 0.58
C LYS A 2 17.58 -18.74 0.54
N THR A 3 17.01 -17.82 1.28
CA THR A 3 15.57 -17.62 1.29
C THR A 3 15.17 -16.72 0.14
N LYS A 4 14.20 -17.15 -0.65
CA LYS A 4 13.70 -16.33 -1.73
C LYS A 4 12.92 -15.16 -1.14
N LYS A 5 13.23 -13.94 -1.58
CA LYS A 5 12.54 -12.76 -1.14
C LYS A 5 11.17 -12.70 -1.81
N LEU A 6 10.13 -12.53 -1.00
CA LEU A 6 8.77 -12.39 -1.51
C LEU A 6 8.57 -10.97 -2.03
N GLU A 7 7.72 -10.86 -3.04
CA GLU A 7 7.34 -9.56 -3.54
C GLU A 7 6.52 -8.80 -2.50
N PRO A 8 6.70 -7.47 -2.40
CA PRO A 8 5.89 -6.68 -1.47
C PRO A 8 4.41 -6.80 -1.79
N VAL A 9 3.60 -6.94 -0.74
CA VAL A 9 2.15 -7.06 -0.90
C VAL A 9 1.53 -5.67 -1.08
N HIS A 10 0.80 -5.49 -2.18
CA HIS A 10 0.08 -4.25 -2.42
C HIS A 10 -1.19 -4.21 -1.55
N PRO A 11 -1.54 -3.04 -0.98
CA PRO A 11 -2.76 -2.94 -0.16
C PRO A 11 -4.03 -3.38 -0.88
N GLY A 12 -4.04 -3.32 -2.22
CA GLY A 12 -5.17 -3.79 -3.01
C GLY A 12 -5.45 -5.27 -2.84
N GLU A 13 -4.42 -6.08 -2.61
CA GLU A 13 -4.62 -7.50 -2.33
C GLU A 13 -5.30 -7.71 -0.99
N ILE A 14 -4.95 -6.91 0.00
CA ILE A 14 -5.57 -6.96 1.32
C ILE A 14 -7.02 -6.50 1.21
N LEU A 15 -7.27 -5.43 0.45
CA LEU A 15 -8.63 -4.95 0.21
C LEU A 15 -9.49 -6.06 -0.38
N TRP A 16 -8.99 -6.76 -1.38
CA TRP A 16 -9.73 -7.84 -2.03
C TRP A 16 -9.89 -9.05 -1.11
N HIS A 17 -8.78 -9.62 -0.63
CA HIS A 17 -8.83 -10.90 0.07
C HIS A 17 -9.38 -10.81 1.48
N ASP A 18 -9.12 -9.73 2.18
CA ASP A 18 -9.50 -9.61 3.59
C ASP A 18 -10.84 -8.90 3.80
N PHE A 19 -11.29 -8.11 2.83
CA PHE A 19 -12.51 -7.31 2.98
C PHE A 19 -13.56 -7.62 1.93
N MET A 20 -13.21 -7.50 0.64
CA MET A 20 -14.22 -7.63 -0.41
C MET A 20 -14.71 -9.06 -0.58
N GLU A 21 -13.79 -9.99 -0.74
CA GLU A 21 -14.14 -11.39 -0.97
C GLU A 21 -14.94 -11.98 0.18
N PRO A 22 -14.51 -11.86 1.45
CA PRO A 22 -15.28 -12.42 2.56
C PRO A 22 -16.67 -11.82 2.71
N LEU A 23 -16.86 -10.55 2.32
CA LEU A 23 -18.15 -9.87 2.44
C LEU A 23 -19.00 -10.01 1.19
N GLY A 24 -18.50 -10.67 0.16
CA GLY A 24 -19.24 -10.82 -1.09
C GLY A 24 -19.39 -9.52 -1.86
N LEU A 25 -18.49 -8.56 -1.67
CA LEU A 25 -18.55 -7.27 -2.36
C LEU A 25 -17.80 -7.34 -3.68
N ASN A 26 -18.44 -6.91 -4.75
CA ASN A 26 -17.75 -6.71 -6.01
C ASN A 26 -17.25 -5.27 -6.10
N GLN A 27 -16.49 -4.98 -7.16
CA GLN A 27 -15.86 -3.67 -7.33
C GLN A 27 -16.88 -2.55 -7.48
N SER A 28 -17.97 -2.80 -8.20
CA SER A 28 -19.02 -1.80 -8.40
C SER A 28 -19.76 -1.49 -7.10
N GLN A 29 -20.04 -2.51 -6.30
CA GLN A 29 -20.72 -2.32 -5.02
C GLN A 29 -19.86 -1.52 -4.05
N LEU A 30 -18.57 -1.86 -3.94
CA LEU A 30 -17.68 -1.11 -3.06
C LEU A 30 -17.52 0.33 -3.54
N ALA A 31 -17.30 0.52 -4.84
CA ALA A 31 -17.15 1.85 -5.41
C ALA A 31 -18.33 2.74 -5.07
N LYS A 32 -19.54 2.22 -5.23
CA LYS A 32 -20.75 2.96 -4.91
C LYS A 32 -20.82 3.28 -3.42
N ALA A 33 -20.47 2.31 -2.57
CA ALA A 33 -20.55 2.48 -1.13
C ALA A 33 -19.59 3.56 -0.61
N VAL A 34 -18.42 3.69 -1.23
CA VAL A 34 -17.42 4.66 -0.76
C VAL A 34 -17.34 5.91 -1.64
N GLY A 35 -18.17 5.99 -2.68
CA GLY A 35 -18.32 7.20 -3.48
C GLY A 35 -17.18 7.45 -4.46
N VAL A 36 -16.62 6.39 -5.05
CA VAL A 36 -15.58 6.51 -6.07
C VAL A 36 -16.00 5.72 -7.31
N THR A 37 -15.21 5.80 -8.39
CA THR A 37 -15.53 5.06 -9.60
C THR A 37 -15.14 3.59 -9.45
N PRO A 38 -15.86 2.67 -10.13
CA PRO A 38 -15.44 1.27 -10.18
C PRO A 38 -14.01 1.09 -10.72
N MET A 39 -13.59 1.94 -11.65
CA MET A 39 -12.23 1.89 -12.19
C MET A 39 -11.19 2.13 -11.10
N ARG A 40 -11.45 3.10 -10.18
CA ARG A 40 -10.52 3.35 -9.08
C ARG A 40 -10.35 2.09 -8.22
N ILE A 41 -11.45 1.45 -7.86
CA ILE A 41 -11.39 0.22 -7.06
C ILE A 41 -10.66 -0.88 -7.83
N SER A 42 -10.99 -1.05 -9.10
CA SER A 42 -10.34 -2.06 -9.95
C SER A 42 -8.83 -1.86 -10.02
N GLU A 43 -8.38 -0.62 -10.21
CA GLU A 43 -6.96 -0.34 -10.31
C GLU A 43 -6.24 -0.59 -8.98
N ILE A 44 -6.89 -0.25 -7.86
CA ILE A 44 -6.31 -0.52 -6.54
C ILE A 44 -6.19 -2.03 -6.31
N VAL A 45 -7.24 -2.77 -6.57
CA VAL A 45 -7.26 -4.23 -6.38
C VAL A 45 -6.17 -4.91 -7.21
N ARG A 46 -5.94 -4.42 -8.43
CA ARG A 46 -4.91 -4.97 -9.31
C ARG A 46 -3.50 -4.45 -9.01
N GLY A 47 -3.35 -3.61 -8.00
CA GLY A 47 -2.03 -3.07 -7.65
C GLY A 47 -1.52 -1.99 -8.58
N GLN A 48 -2.41 -1.40 -9.39
CA GLN A 48 -2.03 -0.39 -10.38
C GLN A 48 -2.24 1.04 -9.88
N ARG A 49 -2.84 1.21 -8.73
CA ARG A 49 -3.11 2.52 -8.15
C ARG A 49 -2.87 2.43 -6.65
N ALA A 50 -2.19 3.44 -6.11
CA ALA A 50 -1.94 3.54 -4.68
C ALA A 50 -3.21 3.95 -3.93
N ILE A 51 -3.31 3.54 -2.68
CA ILE A 51 -4.33 4.05 -1.78
C ILE A 51 -3.85 5.40 -1.25
N THR A 52 -4.55 6.45 -1.67
CA THR A 52 -4.27 7.81 -1.22
C THR A 52 -4.99 8.11 0.09
N ALA A 53 -4.70 9.27 0.68
CA ALA A 53 -5.39 9.70 1.90
C ALA A 53 -6.91 9.77 1.70
N ASP A 54 -7.36 10.28 0.54
CA ASP A 54 -8.78 10.35 0.23
C ASP A 54 -9.42 8.95 0.24
N THR A 55 -8.80 8.01 -0.45
CA THR A 55 -9.31 6.64 -0.51
C THR A 55 -9.26 5.98 0.86
N ALA A 56 -8.19 6.21 1.62
CA ALA A 56 -8.06 5.65 2.97
C ALA A 56 -9.19 6.13 3.89
N LEU A 57 -9.54 7.41 3.82
CA LEU A 57 -10.64 7.95 4.61
C LEU A 57 -11.97 7.29 4.25
N ARG A 58 -12.21 7.09 2.97
CA ARG A 58 -13.46 6.47 2.48
C ARG A 58 -13.56 5.01 2.89
N LEU A 59 -12.50 4.25 2.70
CA LEU A 59 -12.47 2.84 3.07
C LEU A 59 -12.61 2.67 4.58
N SER A 60 -11.97 3.53 5.35
CA SER A 60 -12.02 3.46 6.81
C SER A 60 -13.40 3.75 7.33
N ARG A 61 -14.09 4.70 6.74
CA ARG A 61 -15.47 4.99 7.15
C ARG A 61 -16.37 3.80 6.91
N TYR A 62 -16.21 3.15 5.76
CA TYR A 62 -17.07 2.04 5.38
C TYR A 62 -16.75 0.76 6.18
N PHE A 63 -15.48 0.43 6.31
CA PHE A 63 -15.06 -0.82 6.95
C PHE A 63 -14.79 -0.69 8.45
N GLY A 64 -14.75 0.52 8.99
CA GLY A 64 -14.50 0.72 10.42
C GLY A 64 -13.03 0.59 10.81
N THR A 65 -12.13 0.69 9.85
CA THR A 65 -10.68 0.69 10.13
C THR A 65 -10.20 2.11 10.37
N ARG A 66 -8.94 2.25 10.80
CA ARG A 66 -8.32 3.57 10.91
C ARG A 66 -7.71 3.95 9.57
N PRO A 67 -7.84 5.23 9.15
CA PRO A 67 -7.25 5.65 7.87
C PRO A 67 -5.75 5.41 7.80
N GLY A 68 -5.03 5.62 8.90
CA GLY A 68 -3.60 5.40 8.92
C GLY A 68 -3.19 3.97 8.64
N TRP A 69 -4.05 3.01 8.98
CA TRP A 69 -3.76 1.61 8.69
C TRP A 69 -3.59 1.36 7.18
N TRP A 70 -4.50 1.91 6.36
CA TRP A 70 -4.40 1.77 4.91
C TRP A 70 -3.16 2.44 4.35
N LEU A 71 -2.83 3.63 4.89
CA LEU A 71 -1.64 4.37 4.44
C LEU A 71 -0.35 3.68 4.88
N ASP A 72 -0.34 3.06 6.06
CA ASP A 72 0.82 2.31 6.51
C ASP A 72 1.09 1.12 5.59
N LEU A 73 0.04 0.42 5.16
CA LEU A 73 0.19 -0.68 4.21
C LEU A 73 0.77 -0.18 2.88
N GLN A 74 0.28 0.95 2.40
CA GLN A 74 0.77 1.53 1.16
C GLN A 74 2.23 1.96 1.29
N THR A 75 2.57 2.63 2.38
CA THR A 75 3.94 3.09 2.61
C THR A 75 4.90 1.92 2.70
N HIS A 76 4.52 0.87 3.42
CA HIS A 76 5.35 -0.32 3.54
C HIS A 76 5.62 -0.95 2.16
N HIS A 77 4.57 -1.09 1.36
CA HIS A 77 4.71 -1.61 0.00
C HIS A 77 5.65 -0.73 -0.83
N ASP A 78 5.46 0.59 -0.77
CA ASP A 78 6.24 1.52 -1.58
C ASP A 78 7.71 1.51 -1.17
N LEU A 79 8.00 1.49 0.14
CA LEU A 79 9.37 1.45 0.62
C LEU A 79 10.06 0.14 0.23
N GLU A 80 9.39 -0.98 0.39
CA GLU A 80 9.99 -2.26 0.01
C GLU A 80 10.23 -2.34 -1.50
N THR A 81 9.28 -1.86 -2.29
CA THR A 81 9.41 -1.86 -3.74
C THR A 81 10.58 -0.99 -4.19
N ALA A 82 10.70 0.20 -3.60
CA ALA A 82 11.80 1.11 -3.93
C ALA A 82 13.15 0.53 -3.48
N ALA A 83 13.20 -0.04 -2.29
CA ALA A 83 14.43 -0.63 -1.76
C ALA A 83 14.93 -1.75 -2.65
N ASP A 84 14.02 -2.60 -3.12
CA ASP A 84 14.40 -3.71 -4.02
C ASP A 84 15.07 -3.21 -5.29
N LYS A 85 14.69 -2.02 -5.75
CA LYS A 85 15.21 -1.47 -7.00
C LYS A 85 16.49 -0.69 -6.82
N VAL A 86 16.61 0.10 -5.75
CA VAL A 86 17.67 1.11 -5.69
C VAL A 86 18.48 1.10 -4.41
N GLU A 87 18.14 0.31 -3.41
CA GLU A 87 18.81 0.39 -2.11
C GLU A 87 20.33 0.11 -2.22
N ALA A 88 20.69 -0.92 -2.96
CA ALA A 88 22.11 -1.27 -3.12
C ALA A 88 22.87 -0.14 -3.80
N GLN A 89 22.27 0.50 -4.78
CA GLN A 89 22.90 1.60 -5.47
C GLN A 89 23.04 2.81 -4.55
N ILE A 90 22.01 3.10 -3.76
CA ILE A 90 22.05 4.21 -2.80
C ILE A 90 23.18 3.99 -1.79
N ASP A 91 23.29 2.77 -1.26
CA ASP A 91 24.34 2.44 -0.28
C ASP A 91 25.75 2.65 -0.86
N ARG A 92 25.91 2.40 -2.15
CA ARG A 92 27.22 2.57 -2.80
C ARG A 92 27.52 4.03 -3.14
N THR A 93 26.51 4.84 -3.39
CA THR A 93 26.70 6.18 -3.96
C THR A 93 26.45 7.31 -2.97
N ILE A 94 25.68 7.08 -1.92
CA ILE A 94 25.36 8.12 -0.95
C ILE A 94 25.99 7.77 0.39
N LYS A 95 26.89 8.64 0.85
CA LYS A 95 27.51 8.49 2.16
C LYS A 95 26.70 9.24 3.19
N PRO A 96 26.50 8.67 4.38
CA PRO A 96 25.83 9.41 5.46
C PRO A 96 26.55 10.73 5.73
N CYS A 97 25.79 11.75 6.08
CA CYS A 97 26.34 13.05 6.42
C CYS A 97 27.08 12.99 7.74
N GLU A 98 28.35 13.38 7.74
CA GLU A 98 29.16 13.38 8.95
C GLU A 98 28.95 14.63 9.81
N LEU A 99 28.26 15.63 9.27
CA LEU A 99 28.01 16.90 9.96
C LEU A 99 26.84 16.85 10.92
N LEU A 100 26.02 15.79 10.83
CA LEU A 100 24.83 15.64 11.66
C LEU A 100 25.11 14.64 12.79
N PRO A 101 24.51 14.85 13.97
CA PRO A 101 24.56 13.82 15.00
C PRO A 101 23.94 12.52 14.48
N LYS A 102 24.44 11.39 14.95
CA LYS A 102 23.86 10.10 14.56
C LYS A 102 22.45 10.01 15.10
N ALA A 103 21.55 9.45 14.27
CA ALA A 103 20.19 9.19 14.68
C ALA A 103 20.17 8.23 15.86
N ALA A 104 19.23 8.44 16.75
CA ALA A 104 19.01 7.56 17.89
C ALA A 104 18.47 6.20 17.45
#